data_0a33ef552dc43bba77d80cfe84ac49f8
#
_entry.id   0a33ef552dc43bba77d80cfe84ac49f8
#
_cell.length_a   1.000
_cell.length_b   1.000
_cell.length_c   1.000
_cell.angle_alpha   90.00
_cell.angle_beta   90.00
_cell.angle_gamma   90.00
#
_symmetry.space_group_name_H-M   'P 1'
#
loop_
_entity.id
_entity.type
_entity.pdbx_description
1 polymer ?
#
loop_
_entity_poly.entity_id
_entity_poly.type
_entity_poly.pdbx_seq_one_letter_code
_entity_poly.pdbx_strand_id
1 'polypeptide(L)'
;VIEGYGDGTYRGDQEITRYEMAQMVARAMAKSGVSGADKAMIDRLAAEFADELNNLGVRVAALEKKVDNVKWTGRVRYRYIHRSEDNMSDHEKENKNTNQVLFRLEPTARINENWVGKARIDYGQADNMNTGSNETSATVDRIYVEGTYGTTKIDLGKIPFKTQADYGMVSDYRMAGGQVVFGKDVKLSLAAGRINDDNYKVFATGGTNAGTTDYILKKTASYQGVEVYNDRAQKFTWGLGFQRVKQEAEMKALFDGTEVNIWNVGLGYKFSQDVSLTGAYAQATGINDGGILGKIDSKHKHSYAVQLNYKGAKASQMGSWGAFVGYRHLGELSTIHSTYREFGPMNGGEKGWEVGLSWAPMKNVVGKVQYYW
;
A
#
# COMPACT_ATOMS: atom_id res chain seq x y z
N VAL A 1 -20.14 -8.08 37.88
CA VAL A 1 -21.29 -7.44 37.22
C VAL A 1 -21.59 -6.08 37.81
N ILE A 2 -21.39 -5.92 39.11
CA ILE A 2 -21.58 -4.65 39.80
C ILE A 2 -20.21 -4.04 40.03
N GLU A 3 -19.89 -3.01 39.28
CA GLU A 3 -18.74 -2.15 39.48
C GLU A 3 -19.22 -0.98 40.35
N GLY A 4 -18.49 -0.63 41.41
CA GLY A 4 -18.79 0.53 42.25
C GLY A 4 -18.81 1.84 41.46
N TYR A 5 -19.10 2.95 42.12
CA TYR A 5 -19.00 4.27 41.48
C TYR A 5 -17.55 4.54 41.04
N GLY A 6 -17.38 5.41 40.05
CA GLY A 6 -16.07 5.73 39.46
C GLY A 6 -15.04 6.29 40.46
N ASP A 7 -15.47 6.62 41.70
CA ASP A 7 -14.65 7.00 42.84
C ASP A 7 -14.21 5.80 43.71
N GLY A 8 -14.57 4.56 43.31
CA GLY A 8 -14.26 3.34 44.01
C GLY A 8 -15.14 3.07 45.25
N THR A 9 -16.19 3.85 45.47
CA THR A 9 -17.09 3.66 46.61
C THR A 9 -18.27 2.75 46.24
N TYR A 10 -18.77 2.00 47.23
CA TYR A 10 -19.99 1.22 47.13
C TYR A 10 -21.07 1.86 48.04
N ARG A 11 -22.16 2.34 47.42
CA ARG A 11 -23.23 3.07 48.09
C ARG A 11 -24.49 2.21 48.13
N GLY A 12 -24.50 1.18 48.97
CA GLY A 12 -25.58 0.20 49.06
C GLY A 12 -26.93 0.76 49.54
N ASP A 13 -26.92 1.90 50.21
CA ASP A 13 -28.12 2.54 50.77
C ASP A 13 -28.74 3.59 49.80
N GLN A 14 -28.19 3.79 48.62
CA GLN A 14 -28.71 4.76 47.67
C GLN A 14 -29.75 4.12 46.75
N GLU A 15 -30.92 4.76 46.64
CA GLU A 15 -31.92 4.35 45.65
C GLU A 15 -31.35 4.44 44.22
N ILE A 16 -31.53 3.34 43.49
CA ILE A 16 -31.13 3.28 42.08
C ILE A 16 -32.34 3.48 41.19
N THR A 17 -32.15 4.16 40.09
CA THR A 17 -33.21 4.38 39.11
C THR A 17 -33.50 3.10 38.29
N ARG A 18 -34.72 2.97 37.76
CA ARG A 18 -35.06 1.84 36.87
C ARG A 18 -34.12 1.74 35.67
N TYR A 19 -33.64 2.86 35.17
CA TYR A 19 -32.65 2.89 34.04
C TYR A 19 -31.27 2.34 34.48
N GLU A 20 -30.79 2.65 35.64
CA GLU A 20 -29.51 2.10 36.14
C GLU A 20 -29.64 0.59 36.39
N MET A 21 -30.79 0.13 36.91
CA MET A 21 -31.07 -1.29 37.03
C MET A 21 -31.12 -1.98 35.67
N ALA A 22 -31.80 -1.40 34.67
CA ALA A 22 -31.84 -1.93 33.33
C ALA A 22 -30.46 -2.04 32.68
N GLN A 23 -29.57 -1.06 32.91
CA GLN A 23 -28.17 -1.16 32.46
C GLN A 23 -27.41 -2.31 33.11
N MET A 24 -27.62 -2.57 34.42
CA MET A 24 -27.01 -3.71 35.10
C MET A 24 -27.54 -5.04 34.55
N VAL A 25 -28.84 -5.14 34.27
CA VAL A 25 -29.45 -6.32 33.63
C VAL A 25 -28.86 -6.53 32.25
N ALA A 26 -28.75 -5.49 31.43
CA ALA A 26 -28.13 -5.57 30.07
C ALA A 26 -26.70 -6.08 30.14
N ARG A 27 -25.88 -5.61 31.08
CA ARG A 27 -24.51 -6.10 31.32
C ARG A 27 -24.48 -7.56 31.77
N ALA A 28 -25.43 -7.96 32.63
CA ALA A 28 -25.55 -9.34 33.06
C ALA A 28 -25.93 -10.28 31.90
N MET A 29 -26.83 -9.87 31.02
CA MET A 29 -27.22 -10.61 29.82
C MET A 29 -26.04 -10.81 28.83
N ALA A 30 -25.16 -9.81 28.74
CA ALA A 30 -23.99 -9.87 27.86
C ALA A 30 -22.85 -10.78 28.38
N LYS A 31 -22.93 -11.23 29.63
CA LYS A 31 -21.86 -12.03 30.25
C LYS A 31 -22.00 -13.51 29.91
N SER A 32 -20.95 -14.09 29.33
CA SER A 32 -20.86 -15.53 29.04
C SER A 32 -20.51 -16.34 30.29
N GLY A 33 -21.03 -17.57 30.47
CA GLY A 33 -20.68 -18.48 31.57
C GLY A 33 -21.54 -18.32 32.82
N VAL A 34 -22.75 -17.78 32.68
CA VAL A 34 -23.72 -17.64 33.80
C VAL A 34 -24.36 -18.99 34.10
N SER A 35 -24.55 -19.33 35.43
CA SER A 35 -25.20 -20.57 35.84
C SER A 35 -26.68 -20.59 35.38
N GLY A 36 -27.27 -21.82 35.29
CA GLY A 36 -28.67 -21.94 34.88
C GLY A 36 -29.66 -21.23 35.79
N ALA A 37 -29.39 -21.19 37.12
CA ALA A 37 -30.18 -20.48 38.10
C ALA A 37 -30.09 -18.96 37.95
N ASP A 38 -28.88 -18.44 37.71
CA ASP A 38 -28.63 -17.01 37.48
C ASP A 38 -29.23 -16.55 36.15
N LYS A 39 -29.21 -17.41 35.11
CA LYS A 39 -29.85 -17.14 33.84
C LYS A 39 -31.35 -16.95 33.96
N ALA A 40 -32.04 -17.84 34.72
CA ALA A 40 -33.48 -17.70 34.95
C ALA A 40 -33.82 -16.39 35.71
N MET A 41 -32.95 -15.95 36.62
CA MET A 41 -33.12 -14.68 37.31
C MET A 41 -32.92 -13.48 36.37
N ILE A 42 -31.89 -13.54 35.53
CA ILE A 42 -31.60 -12.50 34.52
C ILE A 42 -32.78 -12.39 33.53
N ASP A 43 -33.31 -13.51 33.06
CA ASP A 43 -34.43 -13.54 32.11
C ASP A 43 -35.71 -12.94 32.74
N ARG A 44 -35.95 -13.20 34.04
CA ARG A 44 -37.06 -12.59 34.78
C ARG A 44 -36.89 -11.07 34.94
N LEU A 45 -35.68 -10.62 35.29
CA LEU A 45 -35.39 -9.20 35.39
C LEU A 45 -35.45 -8.51 34.03
N ALA A 46 -35.01 -9.17 32.95
CA ALA A 46 -35.11 -8.65 31.60
C ALA A 46 -36.58 -8.45 31.18
N ALA A 47 -37.49 -9.34 31.57
CA ALA A 47 -38.91 -9.18 31.35
C ALA A 47 -39.52 -8.02 32.16
N GLU A 48 -39.08 -7.81 33.39
CA GLU A 48 -39.55 -6.71 34.25
C GLU A 48 -39.08 -5.32 33.77
N PHE A 49 -37.86 -5.25 33.21
CA PHE A 49 -37.27 -4.02 32.73
C PHE A 49 -37.31 -3.91 31.18
N ALA A 50 -38.27 -4.61 30.52
CA ALA A 50 -38.35 -4.69 29.07
C ALA A 50 -38.47 -3.31 28.40
N ASP A 51 -39.24 -2.40 28.96
CA ASP A 51 -39.43 -1.05 28.41
C ASP A 51 -38.15 -0.20 28.50
N GLU A 52 -37.46 -0.26 29.63
CA GLU A 52 -36.20 0.44 29.82
C GLU A 52 -35.09 -0.15 28.94
N LEU A 53 -35.04 -1.47 28.79
CA LEU A 53 -34.09 -2.17 27.90
C LEU A 53 -34.37 -1.83 26.42
N ASN A 54 -35.64 -1.80 26.01
CA ASN A 54 -36.02 -1.37 24.67
C ASN A 54 -35.65 0.09 24.41
N ASN A 55 -35.85 0.97 25.37
CA ASN A 55 -35.45 2.37 25.26
C ASN A 55 -33.94 2.53 25.21
N LEU A 56 -33.18 1.72 25.93
CA LEU A 56 -31.71 1.65 25.83
C LEU A 56 -31.29 1.13 24.45
N GLY A 57 -31.93 0.08 23.95
CA GLY A 57 -31.68 -0.48 22.62
C GLY A 57 -31.99 0.51 21.49
N VAL A 58 -33.09 1.25 21.59
CA VAL A 58 -33.45 2.31 20.64
C VAL A 58 -32.41 3.44 20.70
N ARG A 59 -31.90 3.80 21.87
CA ARG A 59 -30.84 4.81 22.00
C ARG A 59 -29.51 4.32 21.40
N VAL A 60 -29.15 3.04 21.60
CA VAL A 60 -27.97 2.45 20.96
C VAL A 60 -28.15 2.40 19.44
N ALA A 61 -29.29 1.93 18.95
CA ALA A 61 -29.60 1.91 17.50
C ALA A 61 -29.66 3.33 16.89
N ALA A 62 -30.13 4.32 17.64
CA ALA A 62 -30.12 5.72 17.21
C ALA A 62 -28.70 6.33 17.21
N LEU A 63 -27.83 5.91 18.12
CA LEU A 63 -26.39 6.26 18.13
C LEU A 63 -25.67 5.57 16.99
N GLU A 64 -25.93 4.28 16.75
CA GLU A 64 -25.39 3.53 15.60
C GLU A 64 -25.77 4.14 14.25
N LYS A 65 -26.99 4.65 14.12
CA LYS A 65 -27.43 5.41 12.92
C LYS A 65 -26.76 6.77 12.79
N LYS A 66 -26.25 7.37 13.87
CA LYS A 66 -25.54 8.65 13.90
C LYS A 66 -24.03 8.49 13.83
N VAL A 67 -23.54 7.26 14.04
CA VAL A 67 -22.11 6.97 13.84
C VAL A 67 -21.84 7.05 12.35
N ASP A 68 -20.97 7.95 11.99
CA ASP A 68 -20.53 8.14 10.61
C ASP A 68 -20.02 6.81 10.04
N ASN A 69 -20.66 6.31 9.00
CA ASN A 69 -20.26 5.07 8.32
C ASN A 69 -18.87 5.18 7.68
N VAL A 70 -18.24 6.35 7.76
CA VAL A 70 -16.94 6.64 7.17
C VAL A 70 -15.88 6.72 8.26
N LYS A 71 -14.97 5.76 8.26
CA LYS A 71 -13.75 5.82 9.07
C LYS A 71 -12.69 6.59 8.34
N TRP A 72 -12.22 7.68 8.92
CA TRP A 72 -11.13 8.49 8.41
C TRP A 72 -9.80 8.06 9.01
N THR A 73 -8.84 7.75 8.16
CA THR A 73 -7.45 7.52 8.51
C THR A 73 -6.56 8.37 7.62
N GLY A 74 -5.29 8.47 7.93
CA GLY A 74 -4.39 9.25 7.10
C GLY A 74 -3.02 9.44 7.72
N ARG A 75 -2.22 10.28 7.09
CA ARG A 75 -0.89 10.64 7.58
C ARG A 75 -0.45 12.01 7.06
N VAL A 76 0.47 12.61 7.81
CA VAL A 76 1.29 13.74 7.34
C VAL A 76 2.71 13.24 7.15
N ARG A 77 3.36 13.66 6.10
CA ARG A 77 4.77 13.34 5.82
C ARG A 77 5.51 14.60 5.41
N TYR A 78 6.66 14.84 6.04
CA TYR A 78 7.68 15.74 5.54
C TYR A 78 8.84 14.90 4.99
N ARG A 79 9.40 15.30 3.86
CA ARG A 79 10.54 14.64 3.24
C ARG A 79 11.49 15.67 2.64
N TYR A 80 12.77 15.56 2.98
CA TYR A 80 13.86 16.24 2.30
C TYR A 80 14.60 15.23 1.41
N ILE A 81 14.85 15.63 0.16
CA ILE A 81 15.58 14.82 -0.81
C ILE A 81 16.74 15.64 -1.33
N HIS A 82 17.95 15.10 -1.20
CA HIS A 82 19.13 15.57 -1.88
C HIS A 82 19.52 14.57 -2.97
N ARG A 83 19.71 15.04 -4.18
CA ARG A 83 20.21 14.26 -5.31
C ARG A 83 21.43 14.94 -5.90
N SER A 84 22.44 14.14 -6.21
CA SER A 84 23.59 14.55 -7.01
C SER A 84 23.65 13.63 -8.22
N GLU A 85 23.40 14.18 -9.38
CA GLU A 85 23.33 13.45 -10.65
C GLU A 85 24.43 14.00 -11.58
N ASP A 86 25.14 13.11 -12.28
CA ASP A 86 26.07 13.54 -13.34
C ASP A 86 25.25 13.90 -14.59
N ASN A 87 25.37 15.12 -15.05
CA ASN A 87 24.73 15.55 -16.28
C ASN A 87 25.45 14.90 -17.47
N MET A 88 24.71 14.14 -18.27
CA MET A 88 25.28 13.40 -19.42
C MET A 88 25.81 14.29 -20.54
N SER A 89 25.41 15.56 -20.60
CA SER A 89 25.76 16.48 -21.69
C SER A 89 27.07 17.21 -21.48
N ASP A 90 27.44 17.51 -20.23
CA ASP A 90 28.61 18.32 -19.88
C ASP A 90 29.52 17.71 -18.79
N HIS A 91 29.12 16.53 -18.25
CA HIS A 91 29.77 15.84 -17.13
C HIS A 91 29.88 16.67 -15.84
N GLU A 92 29.05 17.72 -15.72
CA GLU A 92 28.94 18.48 -14.48
C GLU A 92 27.95 17.81 -13.53
N LYS A 93 28.26 17.87 -12.22
CA LYS A 93 27.37 17.37 -11.18
C LYS A 93 26.24 18.35 -10.93
N GLU A 94 25.03 17.94 -11.20
CA GLU A 94 23.85 18.70 -10.84
C GLU A 94 23.32 18.25 -9.48
N ASN A 95 23.25 19.19 -8.54
CA ASN A 95 22.69 18.94 -7.21
C ASN A 95 21.25 19.47 -7.14
N LYS A 96 20.32 18.58 -6.81
CA LYS A 96 18.90 18.92 -6.65
C LYS A 96 18.47 18.70 -5.20
N ASN A 97 17.93 19.75 -4.58
CA ASN A 97 17.35 19.69 -3.25
C ASN A 97 15.84 19.94 -3.33
N THR A 98 15.08 19.07 -2.73
CA THR A 98 13.61 19.16 -2.75
C THR A 98 13.04 18.90 -1.37
N ASN A 99 12.18 19.80 -0.90
CA ASN A 99 11.30 19.61 0.24
C ASN A 99 9.94 19.12 -0.24
N GLN A 100 9.36 18.15 0.44
CA GLN A 100 8.03 17.66 0.13
C GLN A 100 7.21 17.53 1.40
N VAL A 101 6.02 18.10 1.38
CA VAL A 101 4.99 17.90 2.39
C VAL A 101 3.82 17.17 1.76
N LEU A 102 3.31 16.17 2.44
CA LEU A 102 2.14 15.41 2.01
C LEU A 102 1.16 15.31 3.17
N PHE A 103 -0.08 15.71 2.92
CA PHE A 103 -1.23 15.41 3.75
C PHE A 103 -2.11 14.40 3.01
N ARG A 104 -2.32 13.23 3.63
CA ARG A 104 -3.10 12.14 3.05
C ARG A 104 -4.29 11.81 3.92
N LEU A 105 -5.45 11.65 3.28
CA LEU A 105 -6.66 11.11 3.88
C LEU A 105 -7.07 9.82 3.19
N GLU A 106 -7.44 8.82 3.98
CA GLU A 106 -7.88 7.50 3.50
C GLU A 106 -9.23 7.15 4.16
N PRO A 107 -10.35 7.70 3.63
CA PRO A 107 -11.68 7.33 4.09
C PRO A 107 -12.04 5.91 3.68
N THR A 108 -12.73 5.21 4.59
CA THR A 108 -13.29 3.88 4.36
C THR A 108 -14.75 3.91 4.80
N ALA A 109 -15.67 3.67 3.86
CA ALA A 109 -17.12 3.60 4.09
C ALA A 109 -17.60 2.15 4.03
N ARG A 110 -18.29 1.68 5.05
CA ARG A 110 -18.93 0.36 5.02
C ARG A 110 -20.21 0.43 4.16
N ILE A 111 -20.27 -0.42 3.13
CA ILE A 111 -21.43 -0.52 2.24
C ILE A 111 -22.38 -1.61 2.77
N ASN A 112 -21.85 -2.80 3.05
CA ASN A 112 -22.57 -3.91 3.66
C ASN A 112 -21.57 -4.86 4.37
N GLU A 113 -21.99 -6.06 4.71
CA GLU A 113 -21.14 -7.04 5.42
C GLU A 113 -19.89 -7.44 4.66
N ASN A 114 -19.96 -7.48 3.34
CA ASN A 114 -18.90 -7.97 2.47
C ASN A 114 -18.16 -6.85 1.74
N TRP A 115 -18.76 -5.67 1.58
CA TRP A 115 -18.23 -4.59 0.74
C TRP A 115 -17.94 -3.32 1.52
N VAL A 116 -16.79 -2.72 1.22
CA VAL A 116 -16.38 -1.40 1.70
C VAL A 116 -15.96 -0.51 0.53
N GLY A 117 -16.36 0.75 0.57
CA GLY A 117 -15.85 1.79 -0.32
C GLY A 117 -14.60 2.43 0.28
N LYS A 118 -13.58 2.65 -0.53
CA LYS A 118 -12.29 3.22 -0.12
C LYS A 118 -11.86 4.31 -1.07
N ALA A 119 -11.28 5.38 -0.52
CA ALA A 119 -10.61 6.39 -1.33
C ALA A 119 -9.29 6.80 -0.68
N ARG A 120 -8.45 7.46 -1.47
CA ARG A 120 -7.23 8.12 -1.01
C ARG A 120 -7.15 9.49 -1.65
N ILE A 121 -7.08 10.50 -0.82
CA ILE A 121 -6.96 11.89 -1.21
C ILE A 121 -5.59 12.36 -0.73
N ASP A 122 -4.76 12.79 -1.65
CA ASP A 122 -3.43 13.33 -1.37
C ASP A 122 -3.43 14.84 -1.67
N TYR A 123 -3.03 15.63 -0.71
CA TYR A 123 -2.65 17.03 -0.90
C TYR A 123 -1.17 17.15 -0.64
N GLY A 124 -0.41 17.55 -1.64
CA GLY A 124 1.03 17.61 -1.57
C GLY A 124 1.57 18.94 -2.06
N GLN A 125 2.68 19.35 -1.47
CA GLN A 125 3.49 20.46 -1.92
C GLN A 125 4.94 19.98 -2.05
N ALA A 126 5.57 20.30 -3.17
CA ALA A 126 6.97 20.04 -3.42
C ALA A 126 7.66 21.35 -3.79
N ASP A 127 8.66 21.74 -3.02
CA ASP A 127 9.44 22.93 -3.24
C ASP A 127 10.83 22.53 -3.75
N ASN A 128 11.18 23.01 -4.94
CA ASN A 128 12.54 22.89 -5.44
C ASN A 128 13.39 24.03 -4.89
N MET A 129 14.25 23.72 -3.95
CA MET A 129 15.07 24.70 -3.26
C MET A 129 16.15 25.35 -4.14
N ASN A 130 16.49 24.71 -5.26
CA ASN A 130 17.52 25.24 -6.18
C ASN A 130 16.94 26.29 -7.12
N THR A 131 15.68 26.12 -7.54
CA THR A 131 15.03 27.02 -8.51
C THR A 131 13.97 27.93 -7.87
N GLY A 132 13.59 27.67 -6.62
CA GLY A 132 12.49 28.36 -5.94
C GLY A 132 11.10 28.04 -6.49
N SER A 133 10.97 27.03 -7.36
CA SER A 133 9.69 26.63 -7.91
C SER A 133 8.88 25.80 -6.91
N ASN A 134 7.58 26.06 -6.82
CA ASN A 134 6.65 25.38 -5.94
C ASN A 134 5.61 24.64 -6.76
N GLU A 135 5.42 23.37 -6.47
CA GLU A 135 4.37 22.55 -7.06
C GLU A 135 3.38 22.14 -5.97
N THR A 136 2.14 22.52 -6.13
CA THR A 136 1.04 22.10 -5.23
C THR A 136 0.05 21.28 -6.00
N SER A 137 -0.32 20.13 -5.44
CA SER A 137 -1.29 19.23 -6.05
C SER A 137 -2.30 18.72 -5.04
N ALA A 138 -3.56 18.66 -5.47
CA ALA A 138 -4.62 17.95 -4.76
C ALA A 138 -5.19 16.89 -5.68
N THR A 139 -5.08 15.62 -5.30
CA THR A 139 -5.46 14.52 -6.17
C THR A 139 -6.26 13.46 -5.43
N VAL A 140 -7.28 12.90 -6.11
CA VAL A 140 -7.88 11.65 -5.71
C VAL A 140 -7.05 10.52 -6.32
N ASP A 141 -6.12 10.00 -5.53
CA ASP A 141 -5.17 8.98 -5.98
C ASP A 141 -5.86 7.65 -6.27
N ARG A 142 -6.80 7.24 -5.40
CA ARG A 142 -7.56 5.99 -5.48
C ARG A 142 -9.01 6.21 -5.11
N ILE A 143 -9.89 5.48 -5.77
CA ILE A 143 -11.30 5.37 -5.41
C ILE A 143 -11.82 4.03 -5.94
N TYR A 144 -12.26 3.15 -5.04
CA TYR A 144 -12.62 1.78 -5.37
C TYR A 144 -13.50 1.14 -4.31
N VAL A 145 -14.07 0.02 -4.65
CA VAL A 145 -14.77 -0.86 -3.71
C VAL A 145 -13.97 -2.13 -3.50
N GLU A 146 -13.94 -2.60 -2.26
CA GLU A 146 -13.30 -3.84 -1.85
C GLU A 146 -14.34 -4.79 -1.30
N GLY A 147 -14.44 -5.98 -1.90
CA GLY A 147 -15.31 -7.07 -1.47
C GLY A 147 -14.50 -8.20 -0.86
N THR A 148 -15.03 -8.85 0.19
CA THR A 148 -14.40 -10.00 0.84
C THR A 148 -15.42 -11.12 1.03
N TYR A 149 -15.10 -12.31 0.49
CA TYR A 149 -15.91 -13.53 0.58
C TYR A 149 -15.00 -14.70 0.98
N GLY A 150 -14.99 -15.03 2.25
CA GLY A 150 -14.08 -16.05 2.80
C GLY A 150 -12.62 -15.68 2.56
N THR A 151 -11.92 -16.47 1.73
CA THR A 151 -10.51 -16.21 1.34
C THR A 151 -10.37 -15.45 0.02
N THR A 152 -11.48 -15.02 -0.58
CA THR A 152 -11.50 -14.28 -1.84
C THR A 152 -11.64 -12.79 -1.57
N LYS A 153 -10.75 -12.00 -2.14
CA LYS A 153 -10.78 -10.54 -2.13
C LYS A 153 -10.99 -10.02 -3.55
N ILE A 154 -11.88 -9.03 -3.70
CA ILE A 154 -12.21 -8.40 -4.98
C ILE A 154 -12.04 -6.89 -4.83
N ASP A 155 -11.22 -6.27 -5.65
CA ASP A 155 -11.06 -4.82 -5.72
C ASP A 155 -11.52 -4.33 -7.09
N LEU A 156 -12.40 -3.30 -7.15
CA LEU A 156 -12.93 -2.72 -8.39
C LEU A 156 -12.93 -1.19 -8.34
N GLY A 157 -12.39 -0.55 -9.36
CA GLY A 157 -12.31 0.91 -9.51
C GLY A 157 -10.90 1.38 -9.82
N LYS A 158 -10.49 2.54 -9.30
CA LYS A 158 -9.09 3.01 -9.33
C LYS A 158 -8.38 2.44 -8.10
N ILE A 159 -7.90 1.21 -8.25
CA ILE A 159 -7.40 0.37 -7.16
C ILE A 159 -5.91 0.61 -6.87
N PRO A 160 -5.44 0.34 -5.62
CA PRO A 160 -4.03 0.16 -5.35
C PRO A 160 -3.55 -1.09 -6.08
N PHE A 161 -2.52 -0.96 -6.89
CA PHE A 161 -1.98 -2.08 -7.65
C PHE A 161 -0.51 -2.30 -7.31
N LYS A 162 -0.24 -3.40 -6.62
CA LYS A 162 1.11 -3.82 -6.26
C LYS A 162 1.31 -5.27 -6.64
N THR A 163 2.37 -5.53 -7.42
CA THR A 163 2.79 -6.90 -7.70
C THR A 163 3.28 -7.56 -6.41
N GLN A 164 2.66 -8.69 -6.07
CA GLN A 164 2.95 -9.40 -4.83
C GLN A 164 4.07 -10.42 -5.01
N ALA A 165 4.18 -11.01 -6.20
CA ALA A 165 5.16 -12.03 -6.49
C ALA A 165 6.62 -11.57 -6.26
N ASP A 166 6.91 -10.30 -6.53
CA ASP A 166 8.24 -9.68 -6.55
C ASP A 166 8.44 -8.55 -5.52
N TYR A 167 7.62 -8.50 -4.48
CA TYR A 167 7.62 -7.46 -3.43
C TYR A 167 7.31 -6.04 -3.94
N GLY A 168 6.68 -5.92 -5.10
CA GLY A 168 6.35 -4.64 -5.72
C GLY A 168 7.49 -4.05 -6.56
N MET A 169 8.44 -4.88 -6.99
CA MET A 169 9.54 -4.41 -7.85
C MET A 169 9.02 -4.01 -9.23
N VAL A 170 8.09 -4.77 -9.82
CA VAL A 170 7.49 -4.43 -11.13
C VAL A 170 6.49 -3.29 -10.98
N SER A 171 5.58 -3.36 -10.00
CA SER A 171 4.60 -2.29 -9.78
C SER A 171 4.19 -2.14 -8.32
N ASP A 172 4.12 -0.89 -7.85
CA ASP A 172 3.49 -0.46 -6.60
C ASP A 172 2.82 0.90 -6.83
N TYR A 173 1.73 0.92 -7.59
CA TYR A 173 1.08 2.15 -8.02
C TYR A 173 -0.45 2.07 -7.93
N ARG A 174 -1.13 2.35 -9.02
CA ARG A 174 -2.58 2.33 -9.16
C ARG A 174 -2.97 1.84 -10.55
N MET A 175 -4.15 1.24 -10.64
CA MET A 175 -4.75 0.76 -11.88
C MET A 175 -6.25 1.08 -11.87
N ALA A 176 -6.79 1.51 -13.00
CA ALA A 176 -8.23 1.61 -13.20
C ALA A 176 -8.73 0.28 -13.78
N GLY A 177 -9.42 -0.52 -12.96
CA GLY A 177 -9.86 -1.86 -13.34
C GLY A 177 -10.28 -2.70 -12.17
N GLY A 178 -9.91 -3.97 -12.17
CA GLY A 178 -10.22 -4.89 -11.10
C GLY A 178 -9.10 -5.88 -10.82
N GLN A 179 -9.11 -6.36 -9.60
CA GLN A 179 -8.25 -7.44 -9.13
C GLN A 179 -9.07 -8.41 -8.29
N VAL A 180 -8.82 -9.71 -8.48
CA VAL A 180 -9.37 -10.76 -7.63
C VAL A 180 -8.23 -11.59 -7.10
N VAL A 181 -8.21 -11.82 -5.79
CA VAL A 181 -7.21 -12.65 -5.10
C VAL A 181 -7.92 -13.79 -4.40
N PHE A 182 -7.50 -15.02 -4.68
CA PHE A 182 -8.04 -16.24 -4.10
C PHE A 182 -6.98 -16.93 -3.24
N GLY A 183 -7.44 -17.66 -2.24
CA GLY A 183 -6.62 -18.57 -1.46
C GLY A 183 -6.16 -18.00 -0.13
N LYS A 184 -5.65 -18.88 0.72
CA LYS A 184 -5.21 -18.59 2.08
C LYS A 184 -3.69 -18.57 2.18
N ASP A 185 -3.08 -19.74 2.19
CA ASP A 185 -1.62 -19.91 2.34
C ASP A 185 -0.88 -19.68 1.02
N VAL A 186 -1.45 -20.15 -0.06
CA VAL A 186 -1.06 -19.83 -1.44
C VAL A 186 -2.18 -19.04 -2.07
N LYS A 187 -1.83 -17.93 -2.69
CA LYS A 187 -2.75 -16.95 -3.28
C LYS A 187 -2.55 -16.90 -4.78
N LEU A 188 -3.67 -16.94 -5.52
CA LEU A 188 -3.73 -16.65 -6.94
C LEU A 188 -4.35 -15.25 -7.10
N SER A 189 -3.64 -14.35 -7.77
CA SER A 189 -4.11 -13.00 -8.09
C SER A 189 -4.31 -12.88 -9.59
N LEU A 190 -5.47 -12.39 -10.01
CA LEU A 190 -5.82 -12.04 -11.38
C LEU A 190 -6.17 -10.56 -11.41
N ALA A 191 -5.52 -9.80 -12.27
CA ALA A 191 -5.73 -8.37 -12.40
C ALA A 191 -5.87 -7.95 -13.86
N ALA A 192 -6.83 -7.07 -14.15
CA ALA A 192 -7.03 -6.50 -15.47
C ALA A 192 -7.53 -5.07 -15.37
N GLY A 193 -7.06 -4.20 -16.26
CA GLY A 193 -7.46 -2.81 -16.27
C GLY A 193 -6.65 -1.95 -17.21
N ARG A 194 -6.54 -0.68 -16.85
CA ARG A 194 -5.77 0.33 -17.56
C ARG A 194 -4.79 1.00 -16.59
N ILE A 195 -3.57 1.18 -17.04
CA ILE A 195 -2.54 1.93 -16.34
C ILE A 195 -2.19 3.19 -17.13
N ASN A 196 -1.92 4.25 -16.39
CA ASN A 196 -1.38 5.50 -16.92
C ASN A 196 -0.30 5.95 -15.95
N ASP A 197 0.94 5.92 -16.42
CA ASP A 197 2.09 6.34 -15.61
C ASP A 197 3.08 7.10 -16.52
N ASP A 198 3.16 8.41 -16.34
CA ASP A 198 4.10 9.29 -17.03
C ASP A 198 5.58 8.95 -16.70
N ASN A 199 5.78 8.08 -15.74
CA ASN A 199 7.10 7.61 -15.34
C ASN A 199 7.54 6.32 -16.02
N TYR A 200 6.67 5.68 -16.78
CA TYR A 200 7.05 4.53 -17.59
C TYR A 200 7.71 5.07 -18.89
N LYS A 201 9.01 5.33 -18.80
CA LYS A 201 9.82 6.02 -19.81
C LYS A 201 10.99 5.13 -20.23
N VAL A 202 11.41 5.22 -21.48
CA VAL A 202 12.67 4.65 -21.97
C VAL A 202 13.52 5.78 -22.51
N PHE A 203 14.80 5.79 -22.14
CA PHE A 203 15.77 6.70 -22.74
C PHE A 203 16.24 6.16 -24.07
N ALA A 204 16.22 7.01 -25.10
CA ALA A 204 16.87 6.72 -26.35
C ALA A 204 18.39 6.80 -26.18
N THR A 205 19.06 5.65 -26.20
CA THR A 205 20.52 5.58 -26.03
C THR A 205 21.29 5.64 -27.35
N GLY A 206 20.61 5.75 -28.47
CA GLY A 206 21.23 5.80 -29.80
C GLY A 206 20.33 6.40 -30.87
N GLY A 207 20.89 6.71 -32.06
CA GLY A 207 20.17 7.29 -33.19
C GLY A 207 20.06 8.82 -33.13
N THR A 208 19.23 9.38 -34.03
CA THR A 208 19.03 10.83 -34.16
C THR A 208 18.40 11.49 -32.92
N ASN A 209 17.89 10.71 -31.97
CA ASN A 209 17.24 11.17 -30.75
C ASN A 209 18.03 10.82 -29.49
N ALA A 210 19.35 10.54 -29.60
CA ALA A 210 20.21 10.27 -28.44
C ALA A 210 20.12 11.43 -27.43
N GLY A 211 19.85 11.10 -26.16
CA GLY A 211 19.69 12.08 -25.10
C GLY A 211 18.25 12.61 -24.90
N THR A 212 17.27 12.21 -25.73
CA THR A 212 15.86 12.55 -25.50
C THR A 212 15.17 11.46 -24.68
N THR A 213 14.27 11.88 -23.79
CA THR A 213 13.42 10.97 -23.03
C THR A 213 12.16 10.68 -23.84
N ASP A 214 12.03 9.45 -24.33
CA ASP A 214 10.79 9.02 -24.98
C ASP A 214 9.90 8.27 -24.00
N TYR A 215 8.62 8.62 -24.02
CA TYR A 215 7.62 8.10 -23.10
C TYR A 215 6.96 6.86 -23.71
N ILE A 216 7.04 5.74 -23.01
CA ILE A 216 6.33 4.53 -23.44
C ILE A 216 4.83 4.68 -23.27
N LEU A 217 4.39 5.42 -22.25
CA LEU A 217 2.98 5.59 -21.95
C LEU A 217 2.56 7.06 -21.84
N LYS A 218 2.62 7.78 -22.95
CA LYS A 218 1.93 9.09 -23.05
C LYS A 218 0.40 8.95 -22.95
N LYS A 219 -0.11 7.76 -23.22
CA LYS A 219 -1.53 7.41 -23.17
C LYS A 219 -1.74 6.19 -22.29
N THR A 220 -3.00 5.98 -21.92
CA THR A 220 -3.42 4.83 -21.12
C THR A 220 -3.16 3.51 -21.85
N ALA A 221 -2.42 2.61 -21.23
CA ALA A 221 -2.20 1.25 -21.70
C ALA A 221 -3.18 0.26 -21.07
N SER A 222 -3.52 -0.81 -21.76
CA SER A 222 -4.20 -1.95 -21.16
C SER A 222 -3.20 -2.81 -20.39
N TYR A 223 -3.65 -3.30 -19.25
CA TYR A 223 -2.88 -4.13 -18.34
C TYR A 223 -3.60 -5.43 -18.03
N GLN A 224 -2.86 -6.52 -17.97
CA GLN A 224 -3.31 -7.84 -17.52
C GLN A 224 -2.18 -8.46 -16.68
N GLY A 225 -2.53 -9.06 -15.54
CA GLY A 225 -1.56 -9.69 -14.65
C GLY A 225 -2.09 -10.94 -14.00
N VAL A 226 -1.22 -11.93 -13.85
CA VAL A 226 -1.46 -13.17 -13.10
C VAL A 226 -0.29 -13.40 -12.16
N GLU A 227 -0.58 -13.65 -10.89
CA GLU A 227 0.46 -13.94 -9.90
C GLU A 227 0.02 -15.10 -9.01
N VAL A 228 0.98 -15.98 -8.68
CA VAL A 228 0.86 -16.99 -7.64
C VAL A 228 1.94 -16.75 -6.61
N TYR A 229 1.57 -16.64 -5.36
CA TYR A 229 2.51 -16.38 -4.27
C TYR A 229 2.00 -16.94 -2.94
N ASN A 230 2.90 -17.27 -2.03
CA ASN A 230 2.50 -17.65 -0.68
C ASN A 230 2.36 -16.46 0.26
N ASP A 231 1.74 -16.67 1.42
CA ASP A 231 1.56 -15.64 2.42
C ASP A 231 2.90 -15.08 2.90
N ARG A 232 3.02 -13.75 2.90
CA ARG A 232 4.23 -13.03 3.32
C ARG A 232 4.54 -13.17 4.82
N ALA A 233 3.61 -13.69 5.62
CA ALA A 233 3.87 -14.04 7.01
C ALA A 233 4.74 -15.29 7.18
N GLN A 234 4.78 -16.17 6.18
CA GLN A 234 5.57 -17.40 6.19
C GLN A 234 7.08 -17.13 6.37
N LYS A 235 7.79 -18.14 6.92
CA LYS A 235 9.25 -18.07 7.10
C LYS A 235 9.99 -18.04 5.75
N PHE A 236 9.57 -18.91 4.82
CA PHE A 236 10.00 -18.89 3.43
C PHE A 236 8.87 -18.32 2.57
N THR A 237 9.17 -17.29 1.80
CA THR A 237 8.22 -16.63 0.90
C THR A 237 8.68 -16.74 -0.53
N TRP A 238 7.73 -16.97 -1.43
CA TRP A 238 7.97 -17.08 -2.85
C TRP A 238 6.80 -16.50 -3.64
N GLY A 239 7.05 -16.16 -4.87
CA GLY A 239 6.03 -15.76 -5.81
C GLY A 239 6.53 -15.80 -7.24
N LEU A 240 5.60 -16.04 -8.15
CA LEU A 240 5.78 -16.04 -9.61
C LEU A 240 4.69 -15.17 -10.21
N GLY A 241 5.01 -14.36 -11.20
CA GLY A 241 4.05 -13.49 -11.86
C GLY A 241 4.33 -13.32 -13.35
N PHE A 242 3.27 -12.97 -14.04
CA PHE A 242 3.29 -12.56 -15.42
C PHE A 242 2.43 -11.30 -15.57
N GLN A 243 3.00 -10.26 -16.16
CA GLN A 243 2.38 -8.97 -16.37
C GLN A 243 2.45 -8.60 -17.85
N ARG A 244 1.34 -8.17 -18.42
CA ARG A 244 1.25 -7.75 -19.82
C ARG A 244 0.77 -6.32 -19.89
N VAL A 245 1.56 -5.48 -20.54
CA VAL A 245 1.22 -4.08 -20.84
C VAL A 245 1.11 -3.94 -22.36
N LYS A 246 -0.06 -3.53 -22.84
CA LYS A 246 -0.30 -3.35 -24.26
C LYS A 246 -0.70 -1.91 -24.57
N GLN A 247 0.06 -1.32 -25.52
CA GLN A 247 -0.22 0.01 -26.07
C GLN A 247 0.37 0.07 -27.49
N GLU A 248 -0.48 -0.27 -28.45
CA GLU A 248 -0.05 -0.63 -29.82
C GLU A 248 0.66 0.51 -30.57
N ALA A 249 0.09 1.70 -30.55
CA ALA A 249 0.60 2.81 -31.37
C ALA A 249 2.00 3.28 -30.94
N GLU A 250 2.17 3.57 -29.64
CA GLU A 250 3.42 4.08 -29.09
C GLU A 250 4.50 3.00 -29.05
N MET A 251 4.14 1.77 -28.64
CA MET A 251 5.11 0.67 -28.59
C MET A 251 5.61 0.27 -29.97
N LYS A 252 4.74 0.30 -30.98
CA LYS A 252 5.15 0.06 -32.36
C LYS A 252 6.10 1.12 -32.88
N ALA A 253 5.87 2.39 -32.55
CA ALA A 253 6.76 3.48 -32.91
C ALA A 253 8.12 3.39 -32.20
N LEU A 254 8.16 2.98 -30.93
CA LEU A 254 9.36 2.97 -30.10
C LEU A 254 10.28 1.78 -30.39
N PHE A 255 9.74 0.56 -30.45
CA PHE A 255 10.53 -0.68 -30.56
C PHE A 255 9.93 -1.76 -31.45
N ASP A 256 9.07 -1.38 -32.39
CA ASP A 256 8.40 -2.28 -33.35
C ASP A 256 7.65 -3.47 -32.69
N GLY A 257 7.11 -3.21 -31.51
CA GLY A 257 6.29 -4.15 -30.76
C GLY A 257 4.91 -3.57 -30.47
N THR A 258 3.98 -4.37 -29.96
CA THR A 258 2.64 -3.91 -29.58
C THR A 258 2.39 -4.02 -28.09
N GLU A 259 3.25 -4.75 -27.37
CA GLU A 259 3.13 -5.08 -25.97
C GLU A 259 4.46 -5.39 -25.32
N VAL A 260 4.53 -5.23 -24.02
CA VAL A 260 5.62 -5.69 -23.15
C VAL A 260 5.07 -6.74 -22.22
N ASN A 261 5.71 -7.91 -22.20
CA ASN A 261 5.39 -9.01 -21.30
C ASN A 261 6.51 -9.12 -20.24
N ILE A 262 6.15 -9.04 -18.97
CA ILE A 262 7.10 -9.03 -17.85
C ILE A 262 6.88 -10.30 -17.03
N TRP A 263 7.88 -11.16 -16.97
CA TRP A 263 7.94 -12.30 -16.06
C TRP A 263 8.65 -11.87 -14.78
N ASN A 264 8.09 -12.18 -13.64
CA ASN A 264 8.66 -11.78 -12.37
C ASN A 264 8.63 -12.91 -11.34
N VAL A 265 9.65 -12.95 -10.50
CA VAL A 265 9.80 -13.91 -9.42
C VAL A 265 10.34 -13.19 -8.18
N GLY A 266 9.91 -13.64 -7.01
CA GLY A 266 10.44 -13.17 -5.74
C GLY A 266 10.61 -14.31 -4.75
N LEU A 267 11.69 -14.24 -3.98
CA LEU A 267 12.02 -15.18 -2.91
C LEU A 267 12.37 -14.41 -1.64
N GLY A 268 12.02 -14.96 -0.50
CA GLY A 268 12.38 -14.36 0.78
C GLY A 268 12.52 -15.39 1.87
N TYR A 269 13.39 -15.11 2.83
CA TYR A 269 13.62 -15.98 3.97
C TYR A 269 13.80 -15.16 5.25
N LYS A 270 13.08 -15.55 6.29
CA LYS A 270 13.21 -14.97 7.63
C LYS A 270 14.13 -15.86 8.46
N PHE A 271 15.36 -15.42 8.68
CA PHE A 271 16.34 -16.12 9.53
C PHE A 271 15.88 -16.12 10.99
N SER A 272 15.31 -15.00 11.43
CA SER A 272 14.74 -14.82 12.76
C SER A 272 13.53 -13.86 12.69
N GLN A 273 12.98 -13.48 13.83
CA GLN A 273 11.94 -12.42 13.91
C GLN A 273 12.50 -11.06 13.49
N ASP A 274 13.81 -10.86 13.63
CA ASP A 274 14.48 -9.60 13.39
C ASP A 274 15.21 -9.52 12.05
N VAL A 275 15.60 -10.66 11.45
CA VAL A 275 16.44 -10.70 10.24
C VAL A 275 15.73 -11.40 9.09
N SER A 276 15.65 -10.72 7.96
CA SER A 276 15.08 -11.29 6.73
C SER A 276 15.85 -10.86 5.49
N LEU A 277 15.96 -11.77 4.54
CA LEU A 277 16.52 -11.52 3.20
C LEU A 277 15.38 -11.67 2.18
N THR A 278 15.30 -10.74 1.24
CA THR A 278 14.38 -10.78 0.11
C THR A 278 15.13 -10.55 -1.19
N GLY A 279 14.71 -11.25 -2.25
CA GLY A 279 15.22 -11.08 -3.58
C GLY A 279 14.09 -11.11 -4.60
N ALA A 280 14.23 -10.34 -5.68
CA ALA A 280 13.29 -10.32 -6.78
C ALA A 280 14.05 -10.21 -8.11
N TYR A 281 13.46 -10.78 -9.16
CA TYR A 281 13.92 -10.66 -10.54
C TYR A 281 12.73 -10.47 -11.48
N ALA A 282 12.90 -9.65 -12.49
CA ALA A 282 11.93 -9.46 -13.55
C ALA A 282 12.62 -9.37 -14.92
N GLN A 283 11.97 -9.93 -15.94
CA GLN A 283 12.43 -9.94 -17.32
C GLN A 283 11.31 -9.50 -18.26
N ALA A 284 11.56 -8.45 -19.04
CA ALA A 284 10.67 -8.02 -20.10
C ALA A 284 10.96 -8.75 -21.41
N THR A 285 9.91 -9.12 -22.12
CA THR A 285 9.91 -9.80 -23.41
C THR A 285 8.87 -9.15 -24.34
N GLY A 286 8.84 -9.51 -25.63
CA GLY A 286 7.95 -8.89 -26.62
C GLY A 286 8.50 -7.58 -27.16
N ILE A 287 9.78 -7.31 -26.96
CA ILE A 287 10.48 -6.09 -27.36
C ILE A 287 11.40 -6.45 -28.52
N ASN A 288 11.12 -5.90 -29.68
CA ASN A 288 11.93 -6.08 -30.88
C ASN A 288 12.96 -4.95 -30.99
N ASP A 289 14.09 -5.27 -31.60
CA ASP A 289 15.07 -4.25 -31.96
C ASP A 289 14.58 -3.56 -33.25
N GLY A 290 14.02 -2.35 -33.11
CA GLY A 290 13.41 -1.59 -34.19
C GLY A 290 12.80 -0.28 -33.71
N GLY A 291 12.06 0.41 -34.57
CA GLY A 291 11.46 1.70 -34.26
C GLY A 291 12.48 2.81 -33.97
N ILE A 292 12.05 3.83 -33.25
CA ILE A 292 12.87 5.02 -32.92
C ILE A 292 14.04 4.65 -31.98
N LEU A 293 13.85 3.67 -31.10
CA LEU A 293 14.86 3.27 -30.09
C LEU A 293 15.96 2.37 -30.70
N GLY A 294 15.72 1.78 -31.89
CA GLY A 294 16.67 0.85 -32.49
C GLY A 294 16.97 -0.37 -31.62
N LYS A 295 18.26 -0.68 -31.42
CA LYS A 295 18.67 -1.79 -30.54
C LYS A 295 18.57 -1.38 -29.10
N ILE A 296 17.83 -2.15 -28.30
CA ILE A 296 17.61 -1.91 -26.88
C ILE A 296 18.55 -2.80 -26.06
N ASP A 297 19.39 -2.17 -25.25
CA ASP A 297 20.32 -2.89 -24.37
C ASP A 297 19.59 -3.78 -23.38
N SER A 298 20.20 -4.92 -23.05
CA SER A 298 19.69 -5.89 -22.09
C SER A 298 19.40 -5.28 -20.71
N LYS A 299 20.21 -4.29 -20.27
CA LYS A 299 20.04 -3.59 -18.99
C LYS A 299 18.65 -2.95 -18.81
N HIS A 300 17.98 -2.57 -19.90
CA HIS A 300 16.63 -2.00 -19.87
C HIS A 300 15.52 -3.06 -19.82
N LYS A 301 15.86 -4.32 -20.16
CA LYS A 301 14.91 -5.45 -20.28
C LYS A 301 14.81 -6.30 -19.02
N HIS A 302 15.69 -6.12 -18.01
CA HIS A 302 15.65 -6.90 -16.77
C HIS A 302 15.83 -6.04 -15.54
N SER A 303 15.26 -6.50 -14.43
CA SER A 303 15.40 -5.88 -13.12
C SER A 303 15.70 -6.93 -12.06
N TYR A 304 16.46 -6.55 -11.06
CA TYR A 304 16.67 -7.37 -9.87
C TYR A 304 16.89 -6.51 -8.64
N ALA A 305 16.46 -7.06 -7.49
CA ALA A 305 16.66 -6.43 -6.20
C ALA A 305 16.95 -7.49 -5.16
N VAL A 306 17.92 -7.23 -4.30
CA VAL A 306 18.22 -8.05 -3.12
C VAL A 306 18.30 -7.13 -1.92
N GLN A 307 17.64 -7.49 -0.81
CA GLN A 307 17.60 -6.65 0.39
C GLN A 307 17.66 -7.50 1.65
N LEU A 308 18.60 -7.17 2.51
CA LEU A 308 18.69 -7.67 3.88
C LEU A 308 18.08 -6.65 4.82
N ASN A 309 17.14 -7.10 5.64
CA ASN A 309 16.44 -6.27 6.63
C ASN A 309 16.80 -6.73 8.03
N TYR A 310 17.00 -5.76 8.92
CA TYR A 310 17.14 -5.97 10.36
C TYR A 310 16.05 -5.18 11.09
N LYS A 311 15.18 -5.87 11.82
CA LYS A 311 14.05 -5.28 12.55
C LYS A 311 13.14 -4.42 11.66
N GLY A 312 12.56 -3.38 12.22
CA GLY A 312 11.71 -2.40 11.55
C GLY A 312 11.08 -1.46 12.57
N ALA A 313 11.00 -0.16 12.25
CA ALA A 313 10.27 0.79 13.06
C ALA A 313 8.76 0.51 12.96
N LYS A 314 8.10 0.44 14.11
CA LYS A 314 6.65 0.26 14.23
C LYS A 314 6.05 1.54 14.83
N ALA A 315 5.18 2.20 14.09
CA ALA A 315 4.55 3.46 14.55
C ALA A 315 3.81 3.31 15.89
N SER A 316 3.26 2.12 16.17
CA SER A 316 2.58 1.83 17.45
C SER A 316 3.53 1.64 18.64
N GLN A 317 4.83 1.44 18.39
CA GLN A 317 5.82 1.08 19.41
C GLN A 317 6.95 2.11 19.43
N MET A 318 6.91 3.02 20.42
CA MET A 318 7.97 3.99 20.67
C MET A 318 9.30 3.28 20.92
N GLY A 319 10.40 3.83 20.39
CA GLY A 319 11.76 3.27 20.49
C GLY A 319 12.07 2.15 19.51
N SER A 320 11.07 1.61 18.78
CA SER A 320 11.34 0.62 17.74
C SER A 320 12.16 1.22 16.59
N TRP A 321 13.09 0.43 16.07
CA TRP A 321 13.94 0.84 14.94
C TRP A 321 14.25 -0.34 14.02
N GLY A 322 14.78 -0.04 12.86
CA GLY A 322 15.25 -1.05 11.93
C GLY A 322 16.12 -0.44 10.85
N ALA A 323 16.90 -1.28 10.21
CA ALA A 323 17.82 -0.91 9.15
C ALA A 323 17.71 -1.90 8.00
N PHE A 324 18.14 -1.48 6.82
CA PHE A 324 18.31 -2.37 5.68
C PHE A 324 19.51 -1.97 4.84
N VAL A 325 20.01 -2.95 4.12
CA VAL A 325 20.92 -2.77 3.00
C VAL A 325 20.38 -3.54 1.80
N GLY A 326 20.45 -2.94 0.63
CA GLY A 326 19.96 -3.54 -0.61
C GLY A 326 20.83 -3.17 -1.79
N TYR A 327 20.83 -4.06 -2.78
CA TYR A 327 21.40 -3.81 -4.09
C TYR A 327 20.31 -3.96 -5.15
N ARG A 328 20.23 -3.01 -6.08
CA ARG A 328 19.16 -2.95 -7.06
C ARG A 328 19.66 -2.59 -8.44
N HIS A 329 19.01 -3.18 -9.43
CA HIS A 329 19.04 -2.75 -10.83
C HIS A 329 17.60 -2.74 -11.33
N LEU A 330 17.14 -1.61 -11.84
CA LEU A 330 15.77 -1.43 -12.32
C LEU A 330 15.78 -1.05 -13.80
N GLY A 331 15.47 -2.02 -14.66
CA GLY A 331 15.30 -1.78 -16.09
C GLY A 331 13.94 -1.18 -16.40
N GLU A 332 13.89 -0.15 -17.25
CA GLU A 332 12.66 0.61 -17.52
C GLU A 332 11.54 -0.24 -18.13
N LEU A 333 11.90 -1.22 -18.96
CA LEU A 333 10.92 -2.08 -19.64
C LEU A 333 10.42 -3.21 -18.76
N SER A 334 11.16 -3.56 -17.71
CA SER A 334 10.82 -4.63 -16.75
C SER A 334 10.21 -4.15 -15.46
N THR A 335 10.05 -2.82 -15.29
CA THR A 335 9.35 -2.19 -14.17
C THR A 335 8.34 -1.17 -14.69
N ILE A 336 7.13 -1.17 -14.14
CA ILE A 336 6.10 -0.17 -14.47
C ILE A 336 6.22 1.01 -13.54
N HIS A 337 6.14 0.74 -12.24
CA HIS A 337 6.30 1.72 -11.16
C HIS A 337 6.77 1.02 -9.89
N SER A 338 8.06 0.83 -9.77
CA SER A 338 8.64 0.06 -8.68
C SER A 338 8.45 0.72 -7.32
N THR A 339 8.28 -0.10 -6.26
CA THR A 339 8.33 0.35 -4.86
C THR A 339 9.68 0.99 -4.48
N TYR A 340 10.75 0.68 -5.23
CA TYR A 340 12.11 1.18 -4.99
C TYR A 340 12.40 2.51 -5.69
N ARG A 341 11.49 3.00 -6.50
CA ARG A 341 11.69 4.14 -7.37
C ARG A 341 11.91 5.48 -6.66
N GLU A 342 11.36 5.66 -5.48
CA GLU A 342 11.49 6.93 -4.75
C GLU A 342 12.94 7.22 -4.31
N PHE A 343 13.76 6.19 -4.18
CA PHE A 343 15.10 6.26 -3.58
C PHE A 343 16.18 5.53 -4.38
N GLY A 344 15.80 4.89 -5.46
CA GLY A 344 16.69 4.15 -6.35
C GLY A 344 16.85 4.83 -7.71
N PRO A 345 17.38 4.11 -8.67
CA PRO A 345 17.57 4.61 -10.03
C PRO A 345 16.25 5.11 -10.60
N MET A 346 16.22 6.40 -10.90
CA MET A 346 15.01 7.09 -11.37
C MET A 346 14.77 6.90 -12.85
N ASN A 347 15.84 6.69 -13.58
CA ASN A 347 15.83 6.70 -15.04
C ASN A 347 15.88 5.30 -15.65
N GLY A 348 15.83 4.24 -14.85
CA GLY A 348 15.93 2.86 -15.29
C GLY A 348 17.27 2.47 -15.93
N GLY A 349 17.55 1.18 -15.98
CA GLY A 349 18.86 0.69 -16.44
C GLY A 349 20.01 1.00 -15.49
N GLU A 350 19.76 1.69 -14.40
CA GLU A 350 20.74 2.02 -13.35
C GLU A 350 20.77 0.96 -12.26
N LYS A 351 21.92 0.86 -11.60
CA LYS A 351 22.14 -0.10 -10.51
C LYS A 351 22.92 0.56 -9.40
N GLY A 352 22.67 0.13 -8.17
CA GLY A 352 23.41 0.67 -7.02
C GLY A 352 23.01 0.04 -5.72
N TRP A 353 23.70 0.47 -4.69
CA TRP A 353 23.44 0.09 -3.31
C TRP A 353 22.54 1.10 -2.63
N GLU A 354 21.73 0.64 -1.71
CA GLU A 354 20.91 1.47 -0.85
C GLU A 354 21.02 1.00 0.59
N VAL A 355 21.12 1.95 1.50
CA VAL A 355 21.03 1.72 2.94
C VAL A 355 19.92 2.59 3.52
N GLY A 356 19.26 2.09 4.54
CA GLY A 356 18.22 2.86 5.22
C GLY A 356 18.12 2.51 6.69
N LEU A 357 17.78 3.55 7.46
CA LEU A 357 17.49 3.47 8.88
C LEU A 357 16.07 4.02 9.12
N SER A 358 15.27 3.33 9.90
CA SER A 358 13.97 3.79 10.37
C SER A 358 13.91 3.73 11.89
N TRP A 359 13.17 4.67 12.49
CA TRP A 359 13.07 4.79 13.94
C TRP A 359 11.75 5.46 14.33
N ALA A 360 11.10 5.00 15.41
CA ALA A 360 9.88 5.54 15.97
C ALA A 360 10.19 6.30 17.27
N PRO A 361 10.45 7.62 17.24
CA PRO A 361 10.79 8.43 18.42
C PRO A 361 9.64 8.51 19.42
N MET A 362 8.41 8.47 18.94
CA MET A 362 7.21 8.47 19.74
C MET A 362 6.07 7.72 19.02
N LYS A 363 4.99 7.43 19.74
CA LYS A 363 3.82 6.75 19.15
C LYS A 363 3.28 7.52 17.94
N ASN A 364 3.02 6.79 16.85
CA ASN A 364 2.51 7.28 15.57
C ASN A 364 3.46 8.23 14.80
N VAL A 365 4.73 8.31 15.20
CA VAL A 365 5.76 9.06 14.47
C VAL A 365 6.88 8.12 14.06
N VAL A 366 7.24 8.13 12.78
CA VAL A 366 8.36 7.34 12.24
C VAL A 366 9.26 8.27 11.42
N GLY A 367 10.52 8.33 11.80
CA GLY A 367 11.60 8.91 11.01
C GLY A 367 12.24 7.85 10.11
N LYS A 368 12.71 8.27 8.93
CA LYS A 368 13.43 7.41 7.99
C LYS A 368 14.55 8.20 7.31
N VAL A 369 15.72 7.61 7.24
CA VAL A 369 16.87 8.13 6.47
C VAL A 369 17.32 7.05 5.51
N GLN A 370 17.59 7.42 4.27
CA GLN A 370 18.03 6.50 3.23
C GLN A 370 19.14 7.16 2.40
N TYR A 371 20.07 6.37 1.95
CA TYR A 371 21.15 6.78 1.06
C TYR A 371 21.33 5.75 -0.04
N TYR A 372 21.42 6.23 -1.27
CA TYR A 372 21.61 5.42 -2.48
C TYR A 372 22.87 5.89 -3.24
N TRP A 373 23.67 4.95 -3.77
CA TRP A 373 24.86 5.22 -4.60
C TRP A 373 25.11 4.15 -5.64
#